data_4e907be4b62f55547745024d37dfb105
#
_entry.id   4e907be4b62f55547745024d37dfb105
#
_cell.length_a   1.000
_cell.length_b   1.000
_cell.length_c   1.000
_cell.angle_alpha   90.00
_cell.angle_beta   90.00
_cell.angle_gamma   90.00
#
_symmetry.space_group_name_H-M   'P 1'
#
loop_
_entity.id
_entity.type
_entity.pdbx_description
1 polymer ?
#
loop_
_entity_poly.entity_id
_entity_poly.type
_entity_poly.pdbx_seq_one_letter_code
_entity_poly.pdbx_strand_id
1 'polypeptide(L)'
;MTSAKSRLSSIAAHFLPSSSPSSGKSIDNLSIGDHTVGTPSWYNNHTLSPTYFLPRAAEIEPNAPAIYHRTANNQIIRKTYQEFADRARGFAYFLKKKGYKRVGILSTNTPAFLESIYGIGGAGAINIAINYRLKKDDIAYIFDHADADAIVVDAEFVGLLDDYKQTHPDVPLIIDTDTDAVDGPDCGPFDRAVLEGFEYDRSLGSQGWAGLQVQAPNELEVNALAYTSGTTARPKGVEYTYRGCYLAALGNVIESGLSYHNGERCRYLWTLPMFHAMGWTFPWAVTAARGTHYCLRKIEYPEMWRLLKEEGITHYCAAPTVNTLLCADKNAARLPKPVCVTVAASPPTAHLFEQMTNVNLQPVHVYGLTETYGPITKGYILPEWHEYSNVKDKYAKMARQGHGFVTSQAVRVIKTEVPEGHIEDVAKDGKEIGEIVFTGNICARGYYKDEAATRKLYLGDVQHSGDLAVWHPDGAVQILDRAKDIIISGKLNLTVFLDQQANV
;
A
#
# COMPACT_ATOMS: atom_id res chain seq x y z
N MET A 1 11.30 56.72 2.97
CA MET A 1 11.07 55.59 3.90
C MET A 1 9.59 55.32 3.96
N THR A 2 9.08 54.39 3.18
CA THR A 2 7.68 53.92 3.26
C THR A 2 7.52 53.11 4.53
N SER A 3 6.59 53.51 5.40
CA SER A 3 6.40 52.93 6.72
C SER A 3 6.04 51.42 6.63
N ALA A 4 6.41 50.65 7.65
CA ALA A 4 6.08 49.23 7.75
C ALA A 4 4.57 48.94 7.59
N LYS A 5 3.72 49.92 7.97
CA LYS A 5 2.26 49.85 7.75
C LYS A 5 1.87 49.83 6.27
N SER A 6 2.57 50.58 5.40
CA SER A 6 2.31 50.62 3.96
C SER A 6 2.69 49.27 3.28
N ARG A 7 3.76 48.63 3.75
CA ARG A 7 4.14 47.28 3.24
C ARG A 7 3.20 46.19 3.70
N LEU A 8 2.73 46.25 4.95
CA LEU A 8 1.73 45.29 5.45
C LEU A 8 0.38 45.43 4.76
N SER A 9 -0.06 46.67 4.45
CA SER A 9 -1.31 46.86 3.69
C SER A 9 -1.19 46.37 2.23
N SER A 10 -0.02 46.51 1.61
CA SER A 10 0.25 45.99 0.27
C SER A 10 0.30 44.47 0.22
N ILE A 11 0.84 43.82 1.24
CA ILE A 11 0.87 42.37 1.39
C ILE A 11 -0.54 41.86 1.68
N ALA A 12 -1.29 42.49 2.58
CA ALA A 12 -2.68 42.11 2.88
C ALA A 12 -3.60 42.24 1.66
N ALA A 13 -3.41 43.22 0.79
CA ALA A 13 -4.17 43.38 -0.44
C ALA A 13 -3.91 42.28 -1.48
N HIS A 14 -2.78 41.56 -1.38
CA HIS A 14 -2.48 40.40 -2.23
C HIS A 14 -3.17 39.11 -1.75
N PHE A 15 -3.56 39.04 -0.48
CA PHE A 15 -4.20 37.87 0.13
C PHE A 15 -5.71 38.05 0.39
N LEU A 16 -6.24 39.26 0.17
CA LEU A 16 -7.67 39.48 0.26
C LEU A 16 -8.26 39.51 -1.17
N PRO A 17 -9.26 38.72 -1.47
CA PRO A 17 -9.95 38.80 -2.76
C PRO A 17 -10.55 40.18 -2.91
N SER A 18 -10.39 40.77 -4.11
CA SER A 18 -11.02 42.04 -4.48
C SER A 18 -12.52 41.91 -4.32
N SER A 19 -13.09 42.63 -3.40
CA SER A 19 -14.50 42.64 -3.08
C SER A 19 -15.34 43.16 -4.24
N SER A 20 -16.16 42.32 -4.79
CA SER A 20 -17.44 42.70 -5.39
C SER A 20 -18.56 42.01 -4.60
N PRO A 21 -19.50 42.75 -4.04
CA PRO A 21 -20.50 42.14 -3.18
C PRO A 21 -21.65 41.59 -4.03
N SER A 22 -21.80 40.32 -4.06
CA SER A 22 -23.10 39.70 -4.34
C SER A 22 -23.41 38.69 -3.26
N SER A 23 -24.37 39.07 -2.42
CA SER A 23 -25.18 38.27 -1.50
C SER A 23 -24.41 37.24 -0.63
N GLY A 24 -24.22 37.65 0.62
CA GLY A 24 -23.55 36.88 1.67
C GLY A 24 -24.15 35.52 1.93
N LYS A 25 -23.30 34.50 1.83
CA LYS A 25 -23.33 33.38 2.75
C LYS A 25 -22.01 33.45 3.53
N SER A 26 -22.13 33.57 4.84
CA SER A 26 -21.01 33.52 5.78
C SER A 26 -20.24 32.21 5.57
N ILE A 27 -18.90 32.29 5.61
CA ILE A 27 -17.98 31.15 5.55
C ILE A 27 -18.27 30.14 6.68
N ASP A 28 -18.96 30.58 7.75
CA ASP A 28 -19.26 29.79 8.95
C ASP A 28 -20.31 28.68 8.72
N ASN A 29 -20.95 28.62 7.53
CA ASN A 29 -21.97 27.62 7.19
C ASN A 29 -21.54 26.60 6.15
N LEU A 30 -20.24 26.53 5.81
CA LEU A 30 -19.73 25.44 4.95
C LEU A 30 -19.46 24.21 5.81
N SER A 31 -20.43 23.32 5.87
CA SER A 31 -20.19 21.97 6.41
C SER A 31 -19.10 21.29 5.61
N ILE A 32 -18.12 20.69 6.28
CA ILE A 32 -16.95 19.97 5.71
C ILE A 32 -17.37 18.78 4.81
N GLY A 33 -18.67 18.59 4.58
CA GLY A 33 -19.22 17.44 3.83
C GLY A 33 -19.75 17.73 2.43
N ASP A 34 -19.74 18.97 1.95
CA ASP A 34 -20.44 19.33 0.71
C ASP A 34 -19.51 19.72 -0.46
N HIS A 35 -18.39 18.99 -0.61
CA HIS A 35 -17.51 19.12 -1.77
C HIS A 35 -17.96 18.22 -2.91
N THR A 36 -19.17 18.44 -3.41
CA THR A 36 -19.67 17.82 -4.62
C THR A 36 -19.06 18.50 -5.86
N VAL A 37 -19.03 17.75 -6.96
CA VAL A 37 -18.73 18.23 -8.32
C VAL A 37 -19.45 19.56 -8.55
N GLY A 38 -18.68 20.66 -8.68
CA GLY A 38 -19.22 22.01 -8.83
C GLY A 38 -18.72 23.02 -7.80
N THR A 39 -17.73 22.69 -6.96
CA THR A 39 -17.04 23.65 -6.09
C THR A 39 -16.56 24.84 -6.92
N PRO A 40 -16.80 26.09 -6.51
CA PRO A 40 -16.35 27.26 -7.25
C PRO A 40 -14.85 27.21 -7.54
N SER A 41 -14.46 27.54 -8.76
CA SER A 41 -13.07 27.47 -9.25
C SER A 41 -12.04 28.26 -8.40
N TRP A 42 -12.49 29.17 -7.56
CA TRP A 42 -11.65 29.95 -6.67
C TRP A 42 -11.21 29.21 -5.39
N TYR A 43 -11.79 28.04 -5.08
CA TYR A 43 -11.38 27.25 -3.91
C TYR A 43 -10.04 26.54 -4.09
N ASN A 44 -9.55 26.42 -5.33
CA ASN A 44 -8.28 25.72 -5.65
C ASN A 44 -8.10 24.40 -4.86
N ASN A 45 -9.19 23.65 -4.74
CA ASN A 45 -9.24 22.39 -4.01
C ASN A 45 -9.31 21.23 -4.99
N HIS A 46 -8.29 20.38 -4.98
CA HIS A 46 -8.21 19.19 -5.83
C HIS A 46 -8.31 17.94 -4.98
N THR A 47 -9.15 17.01 -5.43
CA THR A 47 -9.33 15.71 -4.77
C THR A 47 -8.07 14.85 -4.87
N LEU A 48 -7.78 14.13 -3.81
CA LEU A 48 -6.63 13.25 -3.73
C LEU A 48 -6.88 11.96 -4.54
N SER A 49 -5.90 11.56 -5.35
CA SER A 49 -5.88 10.29 -6.06
C SER A 49 -4.45 9.78 -6.23
N PRO A 50 -4.15 8.51 -5.89
CA PRO A 50 -2.81 7.95 -6.06
C PRO A 50 -2.44 7.76 -7.53
N THR A 51 -3.42 7.75 -8.46
CA THR A 51 -3.19 7.68 -9.90
C THR A 51 -2.34 8.83 -10.40
N TYR A 52 -2.45 10.02 -9.77
CA TYR A 52 -1.67 11.21 -10.12
C TYR A 52 -0.15 11.01 -10.04
N PHE A 53 0.33 10.11 -9.21
CA PHE A 53 1.78 9.94 -9.01
C PHE A 53 2.52 9.48 -10.27
N LEU A 54 1.91 8.64 -11.10
CA LEU A 54 2.59 8.11 -12.29
C LEU A 54 2.75 9.15 -13.42
N PRO A 55 1.71 9.83 -13.91
CA PRO A 55 1.88 10.89 -14.90
C PRO A 55 2.80 12.01 -14.42
N ARG A 56 2.72 12.37 -13.14
CA ARG A 56 3.64 13.35 -12.52
C ARG A 56 5.10 12.87 -12.57
N ALA A 57 5.36 11.61 -12.24
CA ALA A 57 6.72 11.06 -12.26
C ALA A 57 7.28 11.04 -13.69
N ALA A 58 6.48 10.66 -14.68
CA ALA A 58 6.86 10.66 -16.10
C ALA A 58 7.10 12.08 -16.64
N GLU A 59 6.33 13.07 -16.19
CA GLU A 59 6.54 14.48 -16.57
C GLU A 59 7.86 15.02 -16.02
N ILE A 60 8.21 14.70 -14.77
CA ILE A 60 9.43 15.22 -14.12
C ILE A 60 10.69 14.53 -14.65
N GLU A 61 10.66 13.21 -14.83
CA GLU A 61 11.83 12.40 -15.20
C GLU A 61 11.45 11.29 -16.20
N PRO A 62 11.05 11.62 -17.43
CA PRO A 62 10.54 10.64 -18.40
C PRO A 62 11.51 9.50 -18.69
N ASN A 63 12.81 9.80 -18.75
CA ASN A 63 13.86 8.85 -19.09
C ASN A 63 14.48 8.13 -17.88
N ALA A 64 13.99 8.42 -16.66
CA ALA A 64 14.50 7.77 -15.46
C ALA A 64 14.04 6.31 -15.38
N PRO A 65 14.87 5.39 -14.83
CA PRO A 65 14.52 3.99 -14.68
C PRO A 65 13.34 3.85 -13.69
N ALA A 66 12.24 3.29 -14.15
CA ALA A 66 11.02 3.06 -13.38
C ALA A 66 10.87 1.59 -12.97
N ILE A 67 11.12 0.66 -13.89
CA ILE A 67 10.92 -0.76 -13.66
C ILE A 67 12.15 -1.56 -14.14
N TYR A 68 12.55 -2.52 -13.30
CA TYR A 68 13.43 -3.62 -13.63
C TYR A 68 12.72 -4.92 -13.35
N HIS A 69 12.72 -5.86 -14.28
CA HIS A 69 12.08 -7.15 -14.13
C HIS A 69 12.84 -8.24 -14.84
N ARG A 70 12.95 -9.42 -14.21
CA ARG A 70 13.37 -10.65 -14.84
C ARG A 70 12.14 -11.52 -15.09
N THR A 71 11.85 -11.77 -16.38
CA THR A 71 10.70 -12.57 -16.80
C THR A 71 10.84 -14.04 -16.40
N ALA A 72 9.76 -14.79 -16.51
CA ALA A 72 9.76 -16.25 -16.33
C ALA A 72 10.75 -16.96 -17.28
N ASN A 73 10.99 -16.38 -18.47
CA ASN A 73 11.95 -16.89 -19.47
C ASN A 73 13.35 -16.30 -19.32
N ASN A 74 13.68 -15.70 -18.16
CA ASN A 74 14.99 -15.08 -17.85
C ASN A 74 15.38 -13.88 -18.74
N GLN A 75 14.47 -13.29 -19.47
CA GLN A 75 14.70 -12.02 -20.15
C GLN A 75 14.66 -10.87 -19.14
N ILE A 76 15.41 -9.80 -19.43
CA ILE A 76 15.42 -8.60 -18.59
C ILE A 76 14.60 -7.50 -19.26
N ILE A 77 13.53 -7.10 -18.62
CA ILE A 77 12.73 -5.94 -19.00
C ILE A 77 13.21 -4.75 -18.17
N ARG A 78 13.48 -3.63 -18.83
CA ARG A 78 13.73 -2.34 -18.20
C ARG A 78 12.82 -1.31 -18.83
N LYS A 79 12.12 -0.52 -17.98
CA LYS A 79 11.22 0.55 -18.45
C LYS A 79 11.60 1.87 -17.79
N THR A 80 11.54 2.91 -18.58
CA THR A 80 11.57 4.29 -18.12
C THR A 80 10.20 4.69 -17.53
N TYR A 81 10.15 5.83 -16.84
CA TYR A 81 8.87 6.36 -16.35
C TYR A 81 7.92 6.72 -17.49
N GLN A 82 8.44 7.18 -18.64
CA GLN A 82 7.62 7.44 -19.83
C GLN A 82 6.97 6.15 -20.34
N GLU A 83 7.76 5.08 -20.53
CA GLU A 83 7.26 3.79 -21.00
C GLU A 83 6.26 3.18 -20.02
N PHE A 84 6.51 3.23 -18.72
CA PHE A 84 5.58 2.78 -17.69
C PHE A 84 4.26 3.56 -17.74
N ALA A 85 4.34 4.90 -17.79
CA ALA A 85 3.16 5.76 -17.86
C ALA A 85 2.37 5.56 -19.14
N ASP A 86 3.04 5.40 -20.29
CA ASP A 86 2.38 5.15 -21.56
C ASP A 86 1.64 3.81 -21.56
N ARG A 87 2.25 2.73 -21.09
CA ARG A 87 1.59 1.43 -21.03
C ARG A 87 0.39 1.44 -20.08
N ALA A 88 0.52 2.02 -18.90
CA ALA A 88 -0.59 2.19 -17.96
C ALA A 88 -1.72 3.04 -18.57
N ARG A 89 -1.38 4.11 -19.31
CA ARG A 89 -2.33 4.95 -20.03
C ARG A 89 -3.05 4.18 -21.14
N GLY A 90 -2.31 3.41 -21.94
CA GLY A 90 -2.91 2.54 -22.97
C GLY A 90 -3.90 1.57 -22.35
N PHE A 91 -3.52 0.90 -21.28
CA PHE A 91 -4.42 -0.01 -20.56
C PHE A 91 -5.66 0.72 -19.99
N ALA A 92 -5.50 1.92 -19.45
CA ALA A 92 -6.63 2.73 -18.97
C ALA A 92 -7.64 3.05 -20.09
N TYR A 93 -7.18 3.44 -21.26
CA TYR A 93 -8.05 3.69 -22.42
C TYR A 93 -8.73 2.43 -22.93
N PHE A 94 -8.05 1.29 -22.90
CA PHE A 94 -8.68 -0.01 -23.20
C PHE A 94 -9.85 -0.29 -22.26
N LEU A 95 -9.64 -0.19 -20.93
CA LEU A 95 -10.68 -0.40 -19.93
C LEU A 95 -11.84 0.60 -20.11
N LYS A 96 -11.53 1.87 -20.38
CA LYS A 96 -12.53 2.91 -20.64
C LYS A 96 -13.35 2.60 -21.89
N LYS A 97 -12.73 2.14 -22.98
CA LYS A 97 -13.39 1.71 -24.21
C LYS A 97 -14.36 0.56 -23.97
N LYS A 98 -13.96 -0.42 -23.15
CA LYS A 98 -14.79 -1.59 -22.81
C LYS A 98 -15.84 -1.29 -21.75
N GLY A 99 -15.71 -0.19 -20.99
CA GLY A 99 -16.64 0.20 -19.95
C GLY A 99 -16.46 -0.60 -18.62
N TYR A 100 -15.33 -1.29 -18.44
CA TYR A 100 -15.07 -2.07 -17.23
C TYR A 100 -14.90 -1.16 -16.00
N LYS A 101 -15.53 -1.54 -14.88
CA LYS A 101 -15.57 -0.75 -13.63
C LYS A 101 -14.89 -1.46 -12.45
N ARG A 102 -14.76 -2.77 -12.50
CA ARG A 102 -14.17 -3.61 -11.46
C ARG A 102 -13.23 -4.62 -12.09
N VAL A 103 -11.94 -4.42 -11.92
CA VAL A 103 -10.92 -5.20 -12.62
C VAL A 103 -10.11 -6.01 -11.64
N GLY A 104 -10.18 -7.33 -11.79
CA GLY A 104 -9.39 -8.28 -11.04
C GLY A 104 -7.93 -8.27 -11.46
N ILE A 105 -7.01 -8.55 -10.51
CA ILE A 105 -5.60 -8.81 -10.79
C ILE A 105 -5.17 -10.07 -10.06
N LEU A 106 -4.78 -11.10 -10.81
CA LEU A 106 -4.28 -12.38 -10.31
C LEU A 106 -2.89 -12.63 -10.89
N SER A 107 -1.88 -12.10 -10.25
CA SER A 107 -0.50 -12.09 -10.77
C SER A 107 0.55 -12.09 -9.65
N THR A 108 1.77 -12.47 -10.00
CA THR A 108 2.97 -12.24 -9.19
C THR A 108 3.41 -10.76 -9.31
N ASN A 109 4.59 -10.44 -8.77
CA ASN A 109 5.15 -9.09 -8.88
C ASN A 109 5.72 -8.89 -10.30
N THR A 110 4.92 -8.40 -11.23
CA THR A 110 5.29 -8.15 -12.63
C THR A 110 5.08 -6.68 -13.02
N PRO A 111 5.69 -6.22 -14.13
CA PRO A 111 5.39 -4.91 -14.69
C PRO A 111 3.91 -4.72 -15.00
N ALA A 112 3.24 -5.75 -15.56
CA ALA A 112 1.81 -5.70 -15.87
C ALA A 112 0.94 -5.48 -14.63
N PHE A 113 1.35 -5.98 -13.44
CA PHE A 113 0.67 -5.68 -12.18
C PHE A 113 0.70 -4.17 -11.88
N LEU A 114 1.88 -3.54 -11.96
CA LEU A 114 2.04 -2.10 -11.73
C LEU A 114 1.28 -1.27 -12.78
N GLU A 115 1.40 -1.63 -14.06
CA GLU A 115 0.68 -0.99 -15.16
C GLU A 115 -0.84 -1.09 -14.97
N SER A 116 -1.33 -2.25 -14.48
CA SER A 116 -2.75 -2.47 -14.19
C SER A 116 -3.26 -1.58 -13.08
N ILE A 117 -2.55 -1.46 -11.95
CA ILE A 117 -2.98 -0.59 -10.83
C ILE A 117 -3.24 0.84 -11.30
N TYR A 118 -2.32 1.40 -12.09
CA TYR A 118 -2.45 2.76 -12.61
C TYR A 118 -3.45 2.86 -13.77
N GLY A 119 -3.50 1.85 -14.64
CA GLY A 119 -4.45 1.78 -15.72
C GLY A 119 -5.89 1.69 -15.24
N ILE A 120 -6.16 0.86 -14.24
CA ILE A 120 -7.48 0.70 -13.62
C ILE A 120 -7.90 2.02 -12.94
N GLY A 121 -7.00 2.62 -12.14
CA GLY A 121 -7.26 3.92 -11.54
C GLY A 121 -7.52 5.02 -12.58
N GLY A 122 -6.73 5.07 -13.67
CA GLY A 122 -6.90 6.01 -14.78
C GLY A 122 -8.21 5.84 -15.55
N ALA A 123 -8.72 4.62 -15.64
CA ALA A 123 -10.04 4.34 -16.22
C ALA A 123 -11.22 4.71 -15.28
N GLY A 124 -10.94 5.08 -14.03
CA GLY A 124 -11.97 5.27 -13.00
C GLY A 124 -12.62 3.98 -12.57
N ALA A 125 -11.88 2.88 -12.60
CA ALA A 125 -12.31 1.56 -12.18
C ALA A 125 -11.72 1.18 -10.82
N ILE A 126 -12.26 0.15 -10.18
CA ILE A 126 -11.84 -0.36 -8.88
C ILE A 126 -10.84 -1.51 -9.07
N ASN A 127 -9.70 -1.42 -8.40
CA ASN A 127 -8.68 -2.46 -8.35
C ASN A 127 -9.08 -3.59 -7.41
N ILE A 128 -8.98 -4.86 -7.87
CA ILE A 128 -9.28 -6.05 -7.06
C ILE A 128 -8.09 -7.01 -7.15
N ALA A 129 -7.06 -6.78 -6.32
CA ALA A 129 -5.87 -7.63 -6.32
C ALA A 129 -6.03 -8.83 -5.39
N ILE A 130 -5.78 -10.03 -5.89
CA ILE A 130 -6.04 -11.28 -5.19
C ILE A 130 -4.78 -12.11 -5.01
N ASN A 131 -4.75 -12.82 -3.89
CA ASN A 131 -3.69 -13.78 -3.58
C ASN A 131 -3.82 -15.03 -4.48
N TYR A 132 -2.87 -15.22 -5.39
CA TYR A 132 -2.79 -16.37 -6.28
C TYR A 132 -2.49 -17.71 -5.56
N ARG A 133 -2.14 -17.67 -4.26
CA ARG A 133 -1.89 -18.86 -3.45
C ARG A 133 -3.17 -19.42 -2.80
N LEU A 134 -4.30 -18.74 -2.97
CA LEU A 134 -5.60 -19.21 -2.50
C LEU A 134 -6.07 -20.42 -3.32
N LYS A 135 -7.01 -21.17 -2.76
CA LYS A 135 -7.70 -22.24 -3.49
C LYS A 135 -8.60 -21.66 -4.58
N LYS A 136 -8.86 -22.43 -5.64
CA LYS A 136 -9.74 -22.05 -6.75
C LYS A 136 -11.10 -21.53 -6.27
N ASP A 137 -11.72 -22.21 -5.31
CA ASP A 137 -13.02 -21.83 -4.74
C ASP A 137 -13.00 -20.45 -4.07
N ASP A 138 -11.92 -20.12 -3.33
CA ASP A 138 -11.77 -18.83 -2.70
C ASP A 138 -11.52 -17.72 -3.73
N ILE A 139 -10.73 -18.01 -4.76
CA ILE A 139 -10.48 -17.09 -5.89
C ILE A 139 -11.79 -16.82 -6.64
N ALA A 140 -12.55 -17.86 -6.97
CA ALA A 140 -13.85 -17.74 -7.63
C ALA A 140 -14.83 -16.92 -6.79
N TYR A 141 -14.93 -17.23 -5.48
CA TYR A 141 -15.76 -16.48 -4.55
C TYR A 141 -15.38 -14.99 -4.51
N ILE A 142 -14.09 -14.69 -4.46
CA ILE A 142 -13.66 -13.27 -4.35
C ILE A 142 -14.05 -12.49 -5.61
N PHE A 143 -13.83 -13.02 -6.81
CA PHE A 143 -14.17 -12.34 -8.04
C PHE A 143 -15.69 -12.20 -8.24
N ASP A 144 -16.46 -13.21 -7.84
CA ASP A 144 -17.93 -13.16 -7.82
C ASP A 144 -18.43 -12.11 -6.83
N HIS A 145 -17.98 -12.16 -5.56
CA HIS A 145 -18.36 -11.20 -4.52
C HIS A 145 -17.98 -9.76 -4.88
N ALA A 146 -16.84 -9.58 -5.57
CA ALA A 146 -16.36 -8.26 -6.00
C ALA A 146 -17.08 -7.75 -7.27
N ASP A 147 -17.94 -8.54 -7.91
CA ASP A 147 -18.56 -8.26 -9.20
C ASP A 147 -17.50 -7.87 -10.26
N ALA A 148 -16.48 -8.69 -10.46
CA ALA A 148 -15.39 -8.39 -11.39
C ALA A 148 -15.87 -8.40 -12.85
N ASP A 149 -15.66 -7.30 -13.58
CA ASP A 149 -16.04 -7.14 -15.00
C ASP A 149 -14.98 -7.71 -15.97
N ALA A 150 -13.72 -7.74 -15.52
CA ALA A 150 -12.58 -8.27 -16.27
C ALA A 150 -11.48 -8.70 -15.28
N ILE A 151 -10.61 -9.60 -15.70
CA ILE A 151 -9.51 -10.08 -14.86
C ILE A 151 -8.20 -10.02 -15.65
N VAL A 152 -7.22 -9.27 -15.14
CA VAL A 152 -5.83 -9.38 -15.56
C VAL A 152 -5.23 -10.58 -14.84
N VAL A 153 -4.71 -11.53 -15.59
CA VAL A 153 -4.16 -12.76 -15.04
C VAL A 153 -2.80 -13.08 -15.64
N ASP A 154 -1.83 -13.39 -14.79
CA ASP A 154 -0.56 -13.98 -15.22
C ASP A 154 -0.80 -15.36 -15.85
N ALA A 155 -0.16 -15.63 -16.97
CA ALA A 155 -0.32 -16.88 -17.72
C ALA A 155 -0.11 -18.13 -16.85
N GLU A 156 0.74 -18.05 -15.82
CA GLU A 156 0.98 -19.12 -14.84
C GLU A 156 -0.28 -19.48 -14.05
N PHE A 157 -1.23 -18.56 -13.88
CA PHE A 157 -2.41 -18.70 -13.00
C PHE A 157 -3.73 -18.81 -13.72
N VAL A 158 -3.77 -18.85 -15.05
CA VAL A 158 -5.02 -18.97 -15.82
C VAL A 158 -5.85 -20.17 -15.36
N GLY A 159 -5.21 -21.32 -15.11
CA GLY A 159 -5.88 -22.52 -14.64
C GLY A 159 -6.53 -22.42 -13.25
N LEU A 160 -6.20 -21.41 -12.45
CA LEU A 160 -6.89 -21.14 -11.17
C LEU A 160 -8.30 -20.56 -11.38
N LEU A 161 -8.61 -20.07 -12.56
CA LEU A 161 -9.89 -19.45 -12.92
C LEU A 161 -10.85 -20.37 -13.64
N ASP A 162 -10.51 -21.66 -13.83
CA ASP A 162 -11.34 -22.60 -14.58
C ASP A 162 -12.77 -22.69 -14.02
N ASP A 163 -12.91 -22.84 -12.70
CA ASP A 163 -14.20 -22.98 -12.03
C ASP A 163 -15.00 -21.65 -12.10
N TYR A 164 -14.33 -20.51 -11.92
CA TYR A 164 -14.94 -19.20 -12.08
C TYR A 164 -15.46 -18.98 -13.50
N LYS A 165 -14.70 -19.38 -14.52
CA LYS A 165 -15.07 -19.23 -15.92
C LYS A 165 -16.24 -20.14 -16.36
N GLN A 166 -16.50 -21.25 -15.66
CA GLN A 166 -17.69 -22.07 -15.90
C GLN A 166 -18.99 -21.32 -15.55
N THR A 167 -18.97 -20.52 -14.50
CA THR A 167 -20.13 -19.74 -14.04
C THR A 167 -20.18 -18.33 -14.60
N HIS A 168 -19.03 -17.78 -15.00
CA HIS A 168 -18.87 -16.42 -15.54
C HIS A 168 -18.15 -16.45 -16.91
N PRO A 169 -18.75 -17.12 -17.96
CA PRO A 169 -18.11 -17.26 -19.27
C PRO A 169 -17.82 -15.93 -19.96
N ASP A 170 -18.62 -14.90 -19.70
CA ASP A 170 -18.54 -13.59 -20.34
C ASP A 170 -17.49 -12.65 -19.73
N VAL A 171 -16.96 -12.94 -18.53
CA VAL A 171 -15.91 -12.12 -17.91
C VAL A 171 -14.57 -12.38 -18.64
N PRO A 172 -13.99 -11.39 -19.34
CA PRO A 172 -12.77 -11.60 -20.09
C PRO A 172 -11.55 -11.76 -19.19
N LEU A 173 -10.65 -12.65 -19.63
CA LEU A 173 -9.31 -12.78 -19.07
C LEU A 173 -8.31 -12.01 -19.96
N ILE A 174 -7.64 -11.04 -19.40
CA ILE A 174 -6.57 -10.28 -20.03
C ILE A 174 -5.25 -10.90 -19.58
N ILE A 175 -4.71 -11.80 -20.38
CA ILE A 175 -3.57 -12.66 -19.96
C ILE A 175 -2.27 -11.87 -20.13
N ASP A 176 -1.52 -11.72 -19.03
CA ASP A 176 -0.12 -11.28 -19.05
C ASP A 176 0.77 -12.49 -19.33
N THR A 177 1.49 -12.44 -20.44
CA THR A 177 2.46 -13.47 -20.85
C THR A 177 3.88 -13.13 -20.43
N ASP A 178 4.03 -12.18 -19.51
CA ASP A 178 5.32 -11.72 -18.98
C ASP A 178 6.28 -11.25 -20.09
N THR A 179 5.73 -10.47 -21.02
CA THR A 179 6.46 -9.81 -22.10
C THR A 179 6.13 -8.31 -22.11
N ASP A 180 6.79 -7.56 -22.97
CA ASP A 180 6.45 -6.17 -23.27
C ASP A 180 6.54 -5.90 -24.77
N ALA A 181 6.35 -6.96 -25.56
CA ALA A 181 6.38 -6.88 -27.02
C ALA A 181 5.27 -5.96 -27.54
N VAL A 182 5.65 -5.05 -28.45
CA VAL A 182 4.71 -4.09 -29.07
C VAL A 182 4.10 -4.62 -30.36
N ASP A 183 4.66 -5.72 -30.90
CA ASP A 183 4.18 -6.38 -32.12
C ASP A 183 4.69 -7.83 -32.18
N GLY A 184 4.31 -8.55 -33.23
CA GLY A 184 4.78 -9.89 -33.51
C GLY A 184 4.15 -11.00 -32.65
N PRO A 185 4.70 -12.22 -32.71
CA PRO A 185 4.14 -13.40 -32.06
C PRO A 185 4.24 -13.34 -30.52
N ASP A 186 5.18 -12.58 -29.99
CA ASP A 186 5.41 -12.43 -28.55
C ASP A 186 4.49 -11.38 -27.91
N CYS A 187 3.71 -10.63 -28.72
CA CYS A 187 2.74 -9.66 -28.22
C CYS A 187 1.56 -10.38 -27.56
N GLY A 188 1.55 -10.39 -26.23
CA GLY A 188 0.54 -11.07 -25.42
C GLY A 188 -0.83 -10.37 -25.40
N PRO A 189 -1.86 -11.01 -24.83
CA PRO A 189 -3.19 -10.39 -24.72
C PRO A 189 -3.18 -9.07 -23.93
N PHE A 190 -2.37 -8.95 -22.87
CA PHE A 190 -2.23 -7.70 -22.12
C PHE A 190 -1.58 -6.62 -22.96
N ASP A 191 -0.52 -6.93 -23.71
CA ASP A 191 0.13 -5.98 -24.61
C ASP A 191 -0.83 -5.50 -25.71
N ARG A 192 -1.61 -6.41 -26.30
CA ARG A 192 -2.65 -6.06 -27.28
C ARG A 192 -3.73 -5.15 -26.69
N ALA A 193 -4.11 -5.37 -25.43
CA ALA A 193 -5.05 -4.47 -24.74
C ALA A 193 -4.47 -3.06 -24.59
N VAL A 194 -3.19 -2.93 -24.25
CA VAL A 194 -2.49 -1.63 -24.20
C VAL A 194 -2.49 -0.95 -25.56
N LEU A 195 -2.18 -1.68 -26.64
CA LEU A 195 -2.17 -1.15 -28.02
C LEU A 195 -3.57 -0.72 -28.49
N GLU A 196 -4.60 -1.53 -28.21
CA GLU A 196 -6.00 -1.18 -28.47
C GLU A 196 -6.40 0.12 -27.75
N GLY A 197 -5.93 0.31 -26.52
CA GLY A 197 -6.14 1.54 -25.79
C GLY A 197 -5.48 2.75 -26.41
N PHE A 198 -4.26 2.63 -26.94
CA PHE A 198 -3.62 3.71 -27.71
C PHE A 198 -4.39 4.08 -28.97
N GLU A 199 -4.93 3.09 -29.68
CA GLU A 199 -5.78 3.33 -30.85
C GLU A 199 -7.06 4.09 -30.46
N TYR A 200 -7.66 3.72 -29.34
CA TYR A 200 -8.84 4.39 -28.83
C TYR A 200 -8.54 5.84 -28.41
N ASP A 201 -7.44 6.10 -27.68
CA ASP A 201 -7.01 7.48 -27.35
C ASP A 201 -6.80 8.31 -28.61
N ARG A 202 -6.13 7.75 -29.64
CA ARG A 202 -5.98 8.43 -30.96
C ARG A 202 -7.31 8.75 -31.60
N SER A 203 -8.29 7.86 -31.54
CA SER A 203 -9.64 8.10 -32.09
C SER A 203 -10.39 9.23 -31.37
N LEU A 204 -10.00 9.52 -30.09
CA LEU A 204 -10.55 10.62 -29.30
C LEU A 204 -9.74 11.93 -29.43
N GLY A 205 -8.74 11.98 -30.31
CA GLY A 205 -7.90 13.15 -30.55
C GLY A 205 -6.65 13.20 -29.65
N SER A 206 -6.17 12.04 -29.16
CA SER A 206 -4.93 11.91 -28.35
C SER A 206 -4.95 12.77 -27.08
N GLN A 207 -5.95 12.54 -26.25
CA GLN A 207 -6.14 13.30 -25.00
C GLN A 207 -5.08 12.99 -23.93
N GLY A 208 -4.37 11.84 -24.04
CA GLY A 208 -3.37 11.44 -23.08
C GLY A 208 -3.96 11.24 -21.67
N TRP A 209 -3.19 11.57 -20.63
CA TRP A 209 -3.68 11.48 -19.25
C TRP A 209 -4.80 12.47 -18.91
N ALA A 210 -4.93 13.57 -19.66
CA ALA A 210 -6.02 14.53 -19.45
C ALA A 210 -7.41 13.96 -19.78
N GLY A 211 -7.49 12.94 -20.64
CA GLY A 211 -8.73 12.23 -20.94
C GLY A 211 -9.08 11.11 -19.96
N LEU A 212 -8.30 10.92 -18.90
CA LEU A 212 -8.44 9.85 -17.90
C LEU A 212 -8.70 10.40 -16.50
N GLN A 213 -9.09 9.53 -15.59
CA GLN A 213 -9.38 9.90 -14.20
C GLN A 213 -8.08 9.94 -13.37
N VAL A 214 -7.27 11.00 -13.58
CA VAL A 214 -6.05 11.23 -12.77
C VAL A 214 -6.40 11.77 -11.39
N GLN A 215 -7.51 12.48 -11.26
CA GLN A 215 -8.09 12.96 -10.02
C GLN A 215 -9.41 12.22 -9.77
N ALA A 216 -9.67 11.83 -8.53
CA ALA A 216 -10.93 11.18 -8.19
C ALA A 216 -12.10 12.19 -8.26
N PRO A 217 -13.28 11.83 -8.77
CA PRO A 217 -14.46 12.68 -8.69
C PRO A 217 -14.84 13.00 -7.24
N ASN A 218 -14.70 11.99 -6.38
CA ASN A 218 -14.83 12.09 -4.93
C ASN A 218 -13.74 11.23 -4.29
N GLU A 219 -12.88 11.83 -3.49
CA GLU A 219 -11.74 11.12 -2.87
C GLU A 219 -12.14 10.13 -1.77
N LEU A 220 -13.41 10.13 -1.33
CA LEU A 220 -13.99 9.16 -0.39
C LEU A 220 -14.58 7.93 -1.08
N GLU A 221 -14.64 7.93 -2.42
CA GLU A 221 -15.04 6.73 -3.17
C GLU A 221 -13.97 5.65 -3.15
N VAL A 222 -14.41 4.42 -3.48
CA VAL A 222 -13.56 3.23 -3.45
C VAL A 222 -12.62 3.23 -4.66
N ASN A 223 -11.32 3.16 -4.40
CA ASN A 223 -10.26 2.98 -5.40
C ASN A 223 -9.86 1.50 -5.55
N ALA A 224 -9.97 0.74 -4.46
CA ALA A 224 -9.58 -0.66 -4.47
C ALA A 224 -10.35 -1.49 -3.45
N LEU A 225 -10.49 -2.79 -3.73
CA LEU A 225 -10.93 -3.80 -2.77
C LEU A 225 -9.75 -4.73 -2.46
N ALA A 226 -9.33 -4.73 -1.20
CA ALA A 226 -8.30 -5.62 -0.69
C ALA A 226 -8.96 -6.74 0.13
N TYR A 227 -8.72 -8.01 -0.25
CA TYR A 227 -9.35 -9.12 0.45
C TYR A 227 -8.48 -9.65 1.59
N THR A 228 -9.10 -9.85 2.77
CA THR A 228 -8.43 -10.45 3.92
C THR A 228 -8.23 -11.96 3.69
N SER A 229 -7.14 -12.49 4.23
CA SER A 229 -6.85 -13.93 4.19
C SER A 229 -7.58 -14.72 5.30
N GLY A 230 -8.88 -14.54 5.45
CA GLY A 230 -9.66 -15.12 6.55
C GLY A 230 -9.30 -16.58 6.84
N THR A 231 -8.79 -16.86 8.05
CA THR A 231 -8.40 -18.22 8.48
C THR A 231 -9.60 -19.05 8.96
N THR A 232 -10.73 -18.43 9.25
CA THR A 232 -11.91 -19.08 9.88
C THR A 232 -13.25 -18.78 9.18
N ALA A 233 -13.27 -17.85 8.22
CA ALA A 233 -14.46 -17.44 7.47
C ALA A 233 -14.05 -17.07 6.04
N ARG A 234 -15.05 -16.86 5.15
CA ARG A 234 -14.78 -16.39 3.79
C ARG A 234 -14.05 -15.05 3.80
N PRO A 235 -13.13 -14.79 2.86
CA PRO A 235 -12.41 -13.52 2.74
C PRO A 235 -13.37 -12.34 2.64
N LYS A 236 -13.07 -11.25 3.36
CA LYS A 236 -13.82 -9.99 3.33
C LYS A 236 -13.13 -8.98 2.43
N GLY A 237 -13.89 -8.27 1.60
CA GLY A 237 -13.40 -7.17 0.78
C GLY A 237 -13.31 -5.89 1.59
N VAL A 238 -12.11 -5.40 1.83
CA VAL A 238 -11.85 -4.14 2.54
C VAL A 238 -11.87 -3.00 1.52
N GLU A 239 -12.68 -1.98 1.77
CA GLU A 239 -12.84 -0.83 0.89
C GLU A 239 -11.75 0.22 1.13
N TYR A 240 -10.88 0.41 0.12
CA TYR A 240 -9.84 1.42 0.09
C TYR A 240 -10.31 2.65 -0.67
N THR A 241 -10.31 3.82 -0.03
CA THR A 241 -10.66 5.08 -0.68
C THR A 241 -9.47 5.68 -1.43
N TYR A 242 -9.74 6.57 -2.39
CA TYR A 242 -8.68 7.34 -3.06
C TYR A 242 -7.85 8.14 -2.06
N ARG A 243 -8.49 8.83 -1.10
CA ARG A 243 -7.81 9.59 -0.03
C ARG A 243 -6.92 8.68 0.81
N GLY A 244 -7.44 7.53 1.25
CA GLY A 244 -6.69 6.58 2.08
C GLY A 244 -5.46 6.04 1.36
N CYS A 245 -5.59 5.61 0.09
CA CYS A 245 -4.47 5.14 -0.73
C CYS A 245 -3.41 6.23 -0.93
N TYR A 246 -3.83 7.47 -1.21
CA TYR A 246 -2.91 8.61 -1.38
C TYR A 246 -2.12 8.90 -0.11
N LEU A 247 -2.80 9.02 1.03
CA LEU A 247 -2.18 9.35 2.31
C LEU A 247 -1.31 8.19 2.84
N ALA A 248 -1.75 6.94 2.71
CA ALA A 248 -0.93 5.78 3.09
C ALA A 248 0.33 5.68 2.24
N ALA A 249 0.24 5.96 0.92
CA ALA A 249 1.41 6.02 0.04
C ALA A 249 2.39 7.11 0.49
N LEU A 250 1.93 8.33 0.76
CA LEU A 250 2.79 9.42 1.28
C LEU A 250 3.36 9.10 2.66
N GLY A 251 2.56 8.45 3.54
CA GLY A 251 3.05 7.93 4.80
C GLY A 251 4.25 7.01 4.60
N ASN A 252 4.15 6.04 3.68
CA ASN A 252 5.25 5.14 3.35
C ASN A 252 6.46 5.87 2.72
N VAL A 253 6.25 6.91 1.89
CA VAL A 253 7.36 7.73 1.36
C VAL A 253 8.17 8.33 2.50
N ILE A 254 7.50 8.92 3.49
CA ILE A 254 8.13 9.59 4.63
C ILE A 254 8.74 8.57 5.59
N GLU A 255 7.93 7.61 6.06
CA GLU A 255 8.29 6.69 7.13
C GLU A 255 9.32 5.63 6.71
N SER A 256 9.34 5.25 5.44
CA SER A 256 10.36 4.33 4.88
C SER A 256 11.52 5.07 4.22
N GLY A 257 11.49 6.40 4.15
CA GLY A 257 12.57 7.20 3.57
C GLY A 257 12.79 6.97 2.08
N LEU A 258 11.70 6.75 1.31
CA LEU A 258 11.78 6.40 -0.12
C LEU A 258 12.23 7.55 -1.03
N SER A 259 12.28 8.77 -0.52
CA SER A 259 12.68 9.96 -1.28
C SER A 259 14.17 9.89 -1.66
N TYR A 260 14.60 10.80 -2.55
CA TYR A 260 16.00 11.01 -2.90
C TYR A 260 16.83 11.36 -1.65
N HIS A 261 17.28 10.33 -0.95
CA HIS A 261 18.13 10.51 0.21
C HIS A 261 19.60 10.56 -0.26
N ASN A 262 20.32 11.61 0.12
CA ASN A 262 21.72 11.82 -0.26
C ASN A 262 22.01 11.75 -1.79
N GLY A 263 21.05 12.16 -2.62
CA GLY A 263 21.20 12.13 -4.07
C GLY A 263 21.04 10.76 -4.72
N GLU A 264 20.67 9.73 -3.97
CA GLU A 264 20.41 8.40 -4.50
C GLU A 264 18.92 8.15 -4.71
N ARG A 265 18.55 7.63 -5.88
CA ARG A 265 17.19 7.19 -6.19
C ARG A 265 16.86 5.94 -5.38
N CYS A 266 15.65 5.89 -4.81
CA CYS A 266 15.11 4.67 -4.23
C CYS A 266 15.09 3.54 -5.27
N ARG A 267 15.69 2.40 -4.96
CA ARG A 267 15.63 1.14 -5.71
C ARG A 267 14.94 0.12 -4.82
N TYR A 268 13.66 -0.08 -5.09
CA TYR A 268 12.78 -0.89 -4.25
C TYR A 268 12.65 -2.30 -4.79
N LEU A 269 13.11 -3.30 -4.03
CA LEU A 269 12.98 -4.72 -4.37
C LEU A 269 11.64 -5.27 -3.87
N TRP A 270 10.83 -5.77 -4.79
CA TRP A 270 9.52 -6.35 -4.53
C TRP A 270 9.60 -7.78 -4.01
N THR A 271 9.89 -7.95 -2.74
CA THR A 271 9.78 -9.21 -1.98
C THR A 271 8.40 -9.36 -1.34
N LEU A 272 7.75 -8.25 -0.99
CA LEU A 272 6.34 -8.22 -0.59
C LEU A 272 5.47 -8.51 -1.82
N PRO A 273 4.51 -9.47 -1.77
CA PRO A 273 3.57 -9.65 -2.87
C PRO A 273 2.72 -8.40 -3.09
N MET A 274 2.65 -7.91 -4.33
CA MET A 274 1.88 -6.70 -4.67
C MET A 274 0.38 -6.85 -4.40
N PHE A 275 -0.17 -8.07 -4.45
CA PHE A 275 -1.57 -8.31 -4.14
C PHE A 275 -1.87 -8.17 -2.64
N HIS A 276 -0.89 -8.42 -1.76
CA HIS A 276 -1.12 -8.43 -0.31
C HIS A 276 -1.40 -7.02 0.19
N ALA A 277 -2.67 -6.79 0.57
CA ALA A 277 -3.18 -5.46 0.92
C ALA A 277 -2.71 -4.38 -0.08
N MET A 278 -2.77 -4.73 -1.39
CA MET A 278 -2.24 -3.97 -2.54
C MET A 278 -0.80 -3.48 -2.31
N GLY A 279 0.05 -4.45 -1.94
CA GLY A 279 1.48 -4.21 -1.71
C GLY A 279 1.73 -3.12 -0.67
N TRP A 280 0.83 -3.00 0.35
CA TRP A 280 0.91 -2.00 1.42
C TRP A 280 1.05 -0.57 0.89
N THR A 281 0.39 -0.26 -0.22
CA THR A 281 0.44 1.01 -0.94
C THR A 281 1.82 1.41 -1.50
N PHE A 282 2.84 0.56 -1.42
CA PHE A 282 4.16 0.82 -2.00
C PHE A 282 4.18 0.94 -3.53
N PRO A 283 3.26 0.33 -4.34
CA PRO A 283 3.20 0.64 -5.76
C PRO A 283 3.08 2.14 -6.02
N TRP A 284 2.22 2.81 -5.25
CA TRP A 284 2.04 4.26 -5.33
C TRP A 284 3.16 5.04 -4.62
N ALA A 285 3.63 4.57 -3.47
CA ALA A 285 4.68 5.24 -2.69
C ALA A 285 6.01 5.32 -3.44
N VAL A 286 6.48 4.20 -4.01
CA VAL A 286 7.73 4.15 -4.79
C VAL A 286 7.63 5.02 -6.03
N THR A 287 6.48 5.01 -6.72
CA THR A 287 6.24 5.89 -7.88
C THR A 287 6.17 7.36 -7.47
N ALA A 288 5.51 7.70 -6.35
CA ALA A 288 5.46 9.08 -5.83
C ALA A 288 6.88 9.62 -5.53
N ALA A 289 7.75 8.77 -5.01
CA ALA A 289 9.16 9.06 -4.77
C ALA A 289 10.02 9.01 -6.04
N ARG A 290 9.47 8.65 -7.20
CA ARG A 290 10.18 8.42 -8.47
C ARG A 290 11.29 7.39 -8.34
N GLY A 291 11.04 6.34 -7.52
CA GLY A 291 11.95 5.23 -7.30
C GLY A 291 11.91 4.23 -8.47
N THR A 292 12.81 3.27 -8.47
CA THR A 292 12.82 2.15 -9.43
C THR A 292 12.22 0.91 -8.77
N HIS A 293 11.22 0.31 -9.40
CA HIS A 293 10.61 -0.94 -8.97
C HIS A 293 11.41 -2.13 -9.51
N TYR A 294 12.02 -2.89 -8.65
CA TYR A 294 12.67 -4.17 -8.98
C TYR A 294 11.69 -5.30 -8.72
N CYS A 295 11.00 -5.75 -9.75
CA CYS A 295 9.96 -6.78 -9.65
C CYS A 295 10.60 -8.17 -9.53
N LEU A 296 10.21 -8.91 -8.49
CA LEU A 296 10.68 -10.27 -8.22
C LEU A 296 9.47 -11.22 -8.21
N ARG A 297 9.41 -12.13 -9.20
CA ARG A 297 8.29 -13.09 -9.34
C ARG A 297 8.22 -14.06 -8.16
N LYS A 298 9.37 -14.51 -7.68
CA LYS A 298 9.50 -15.49 -6.60
C LYS A 298 10.62 -15.07 -5.65
N ILE A 299 10.48 -15.43 -4.38
CA ILE A 299 11.55 -15.25 -3.40
C ILE A 299 12.64 -16.29 -3.68
N GLU A 300 13.77 -15.82 -4.17
CA GLU A 300 14.99 -16.60 -4.42
C GLU A 300 16.17 -15.89 -3.75
N TYR A 301 16.66 -16.42 -2.65
CA TYR A 301 17.69 -15.76 -1.83
C TYR A 301 18.99 -15.47 -2.58
N PRO A 302 19.51 -16.36 -3.46
CA PRO A 302 20.66 -16.04 -4.30
C PRO A 302 20.41 -14.85 -5.23
N GLU A 303 19.24 -14.74 -5.85
CA GLU A 303 18.87 -13.61 -6.71
C GLU A 303 18.69 -12.33 -5.90
N MET A 304 18.06 -12.41 -4.72
CA MET A 304 17.97 -11.26 -3.82
C MET A 304 19.36 -10.73 -3.46
N TRP A 305 20.31 -11.60 -3.10
CA TRP A 305 21.69 -11.18 -2.81
C TRP A 305 22.41 -10.61 -4.03
N ARG A 306 22.17 -11.17 -5.22
CA ARG A 306 22.70 -10.60 -6.47
C ARG A 306 22.18 -9.17 -6.69
N LEU A 307 20.88 -8.96 -6.59
CA LEU A 307 20.27 -7.64 -6.75
C LEU A 307 20.74 -6.63 -5.69
N LEU A 308 20.83 -7.05 -4.43
CA LEU A 308 21.35 -6.22 -3.33
C LEU A 308 22.79 -5.75 -3.60
N LYS A 309 23.66 -6.62 -4.15
CA LYS A 309 25.08 -6.34 -4.40
C LYS A 309 25.33 -5.60 -5.71
N GLU A 310 24.65 -6.02 -6.78
CA GLU A 310 24.96 -5.56 -8.16
C GLU A 310 24.10 -4.40 -8.60
N GLU A 311 22.79 -4.43 -8.28
CA GLU A 311 21.86 -3.40 -8.70
C GLU A 311 21.72 -2.28 -7.66
N GLY A 312 22.33 -2.43 -6.47
CA GLY A 312 22.35 -1.43 -5.42
C GLY A 312 20.96 -1.13 -4.86
N ILE A 313 20.19 -2.17 -4.56
CA ILE A 313 18.90 -2.06 -3.90
C ILE A 313 19.03 -1.23 -2.61
N THR A 314 18.13 -0.31 -2.38
CA THR A 314 18.12 0.57 -1.21
C THR A 314 17.02 0.24 -0.21
N HIS A 315 15.91 -0.34 -0.67
CA HIS A 315 14.73 -0.62 0.15
C HIS A 315 14.05 -1.93 -0.26
N TYR A 316 13.48 -2.63 0.71
CA TYR A 316 12.50 -3.68 0.48
C TYR A 316 11.64 -3.92 1.74
N CYS A 317 10.52 -4.64 1.59
CA CYS A 317 9.67 -5.09 2.69
C CYS A 317 9.67 -6.60 2.76
N ALA A 318 9.86 -7.19 3.93
CA ALA A 318 9.79 -8.64 4.09
C ALA A 318 9.35 -9.07 5.49
N ALA A 319 8.71 -10.24 5.55
CA ALA A 319 8.42 -10.91 6.81
C ALA A 319 9.71 -11.36 7.52
N PRO A 320 9.69 -11.55 8.85
CA PRO A 320 10.83 -12.06 9.60
C PRO A 320 11.40 -13.36 9.05
N THR A 321 10.56 -14.29 8.61
CA THR A 321 10.98 -15.58 8.01
C THR A 321 11.83 -15.39 6.74
N VAL A 322 11.44 -14.49 5.86
CA VAL A 322 12.22 -14.16 4.65
C VAL A 322 13.59 -13.58 5.01
N ASN A 323 13.62 -12.64 5.98
CA ASN A 323 14.87 -12.03 6.43
C ASN A 323 15.79 -13.04 7.14
N THR A 324 15.24 -13.97 7.93
CA THR A 324 16.00 -15.04 8.57
C THR A 324 16.70 -15.92 7.53
N LEU A 325 15.96 -16.37 6.52
CA LEU A 325 16.51 -17.21 5.45
C LEU A 325 17.47 -16.42 4.54
N LEU A 326 17.21 -15.14 4.31
CA LEU A 326 18.14 -14.26 3.58
C LEU A 326 19.47 -14.10 4.31
N CYS A 327 19.43 -13.87 5.63
CA CYS A 327 20.65 -13.75 6.43
C CYS A 327 21.42 -15.08 6.54
N ALA A 328 20.72 -16.21 6.46
CA ALA A 328 21.31 -17.55 6.51
C ALA A 328 21.81 -18.07 5.14
N ASP A 329 21.52 -17.36 4.03
CA ASP A 329 21.93 -17.78 2.70
C ASP A 329 23.46 -17.76 2.55
N LYS A 330 24.01 -18.71 1.79
CA LYS A 330 25.46 -18.84 1.54
C LYS A 330 26.10 -17.60 0.87
N ASN A 331 25.28 -16.79 0.18
CA ASN A 331 25.74 -15.57 -0.46
C ASN A 331 25.67 -14.36 0.48
N ALA A 332 25.20 -14.55 1.73
CA ALA A 332 25.10 -13.47 2.70
C ALA A 332 26.48 -12.82 2.95
N ALA A 333 26.52 -11.50 2.83
CA ALA A 333 27.71 -10.72 3.09
C ALA A 333 27.34 -9.30 3.52
N ARG A 334 28.23 -8.63 4.25
CA ARG A 334 28.00 -7.23 4.61
C ARG A 334 27.97 -6.36 3.36
N LEU A 335 26.85 -5.66 3.18
CA LEU A 335 26.65 -4.72 2.07
C LEU A 335 27.48 -3.43 2.30
N PRO A 336 27.99 -2.81 1.21
CA PRO A 336 28.79 -1.58 1.32
C PRO A 336 27.97 -0.37 1.77
N LYS A 337 26.67 -0.35 1.44
CA LYS A 337 25.73 0.68 1.83
C LYS A 337 24.57 0.06 2.63
N PRO A 338 23.98 0.82 3.55
CA PRO A 338 22.80 0.33 4.29
C PRO A 338 21.61 0.17 3.35
N VAL A 339 20.82 -0.88 3.58
CA VAL A 339 19.53 -1.13 2.92
C VAL A 339 18.43 -1.04 3.96
N CYS A 340 17.46 -0.17 3.76
CA CYS A 340 16.31 -0.03 4.63
C CYS A 340 15.35 -1.20 4.43
N VAL A 341 15.03 -1.91 5.49
CA VAL A 341 14.17 -3.10 5.43
C VAL A 341 12.95 -2.89 6.32
N THR A 342 11.80 -2.74 5.69
CA THR A 342 10.52 -2.71 6.42
C THR A 342 10.10 -4.12 6.78
N VAL A 343 10.06 -4.42 8.08
CA VAL A 343 9.75 -5.76 8.61
C VAL A 343 8.35 -5.75 9.21
N ALA A 344 7.50 -6.67 8.77
CA ALA A 344 6.12 -6.81 9.27
C ALA A 344 5.58 -8.24 9.07
N ALA A 345 4.28 -8.42 9.25
CA ALA A 345 3.49 -9.65 9.19
C ALA A 345 3.54 -10.52 10.46
N SER A 346 4.64 -10.56 11.15
CA SER A 346 4.76 -11.20 12.48
C SER A 346 5.81 -10.45 13.32
N PRO A 347 5.76 -10.54 14.65
CA PRO A 347 6.75 -9.89 15.50
C PRO A 347 8.17 -10.44 15.23
N PRO A 348 9.15 -9.57 14.92
CA PRO A 348 10.54 -9.97 14.74
C PRO A 348 11.20 -10.24 16.09
N THR A 349 12.24 -11.08 16.08
CA THR A 349 13.08 -11.27 17.28
C THR A 349 14.21 -10.24 17.32
N ALA A 350 14.68 -9.90 18.53
CA ALA A 350 15.87 -9.06 18.70
C ALA A 350 17.11 -9.65 18.00
N HIS A 351 17.24 -10.98 18.03
CA HIS A 351 18.34 -11.69 17.37
C HIS A 351 18.31 -11.53 15.85
N LEU A 352 17.12 -11.60 15.21
CA LEU A 352 17.01 -11.35 13.76
C LEU A 352 17.48 -9.94 13.41
N PHE A 353 17.09 -8.94 14.20
CA PHE A 353 17.50 -7.55 13.94
C PHE A 353 19.01 -7.35 14.08
N GLU A 354 19.64 -8.04 15.02
CA GLU A 354 21.09 -8.09 15.13
C GLU A 354 21.75 -8.71 13.89
N GLN A 355 21.27 -9.88 13.44
CA GLN A 355 21.77 -10.54 12.23
C GLN A 355 21.64 -9.64 10.98
N MET A 356 20.49 -9.01 10.79
CA MET A 356 20.26 -8.07 9.68
C MET A 356 21.24 -6.89 9.73
N THR A 357 21.42 -6.28 10.91
CA THR A 357 22.35 -5.15 11.09
C THR A 357 23.80 -5.54 10.78
N ASN A 358 24.22 -6.75 11.12
CA ASN A 358 25.56 -7.25 10.84
C ASN A 358 25.88 -7.32 9.34
N VAL A 359 24.88 -7.58 8.50
CA VAL A 359 25.02 -7.58 7.03
C VAL A 359 24.64 -6.25 6.39
N ASN A 360 24.45 -5.19 7.19
CA ASN A 360 24.07 -3.83 6.78
C ASN A 360 22.66 -3.72 6.20
N LEU A 361 21.76 -4.64 6.58
CA LEU A 361 20.32 -4.50 6.43
C LEU A 361 19.78 -3.77 7.66
N GLN A 362 19.13 -2.62 7.45
CA GLN A 362 18.62 -1.75 8.52
C GLN A 362 17.14 -2.06 8.76
N PRO A 363 16.80 -2.89 9.75
CA PRO A 363 15.41 -3.26 9.98
C PRO A 363 14.63 -2.12 10.62
N VAL A 364 13.42 -1.91 10.11
CA VAL A 364 12.40 -1.04 10.70
C VAL A 364 11.14 -1.86 10.89
N HIS A 365 10.73 -2.05 12.14
CA HIS A 365 9.50 -2.75 12.42
C HIS A 365 8.30 -1.84 12.16
N VAL A 366 7.34 -2.34 11.38
CA VAL A 366 6.05 -1.70 11.16
C VAL A 366 4.93 -2.69 11.45
N TYR A 367 3.78 -2.17 11.80
CA TYR A 367 2.59 -2.96 11.99
C TYR A 367 1.39 -2.28 11.34
N GLY A 368 0.47 -3.09 10.87
CA GLY A 368 -0.80 -2.69 10.31
C GLY A 368 -1.60 -3.90 9.83
N LEU A 369 -2.76 -3.62 9.32
CA LEU A 369 -3.75 -4.60 8.88
C LEU A 369 -4.14 -4.31 7.42
N THR A 370 -4.90 -5.21 6.81
CA THR A 370 -5.59 -4.91 5.56
C THR A 370 -6.49 -3.68 5.75
N GLU A 371 -7.16 -3.57 6.87
CA GLU A 371 -8.07 -2.48 7.23
C GLU A 371 -7.36 -1.12 7.48
N THR A 372 -6.02 -1.10 7.52
CA THR A 372 -5.22 0.14 7.66
C THR A 372 -4.34 0.44 6.43
N TYR A 373 -4.69 -0.10 5.25
CA TYR A 373 -3.91 0.05 4.00
C TYR A 373 -2.48 -0.51 4.08
N GLY A 374 -2.20 -1.39 5.03
CA GLY A 374 -0.89 -1.86 5.40
C GLY A 374 -0.36 -1.13 6.65
N PRO A 375 0.92 -0.71 6.68
CA PRO A 375 1.53 -0.13 7.86
C PRO A 375 0.82 1.13 8.37
N ILE A 376 0.55 1.17 9.67
CA ILE A 376 -0.01 2.33 10.38
C ILE A 376 0.83 2.72 11.60
N THR A 377 1.73 1.81 12.07
CA THR A 377 2.70 2.13 13.11
C THR A 377 4.12 1.79 12.68
N LYS A 378 5.09 2.41 13.33
CA LYS A 378 6.52 2.24 13.10
C LYS A 378 7.31 2.28 14.40
N GLY A 379 8.27 1.37 14.54
CA GLY A 379 9.33 1.44 15.55
C GLY A 379 10.37 2.48 15.13
N TYR A 380 10.34 3.65 15.77
CA TYR A 380 11.35 4.68 15.54
C TYR A 380 12.64 4.33 16.30
N ILE A 381 13.77 4.46 15.63
CA ILE A 381 15.09 4.31 16.25
C ILE A 381 15.52 5.70 16.69
N LEU A 382 15.57 5.92 18.02
CA LEU A 382 15.92 7.22 18.57
C LEU A 382 17.45 7.38 18.67
N PRO A 383 18.00 8.60 18.48
CA PRO A 383 19.45 8.84 18.53
C PRO A 383 20.12 8.34 19.81
N GLU A 384 19.47 8.52 20.97
CA GLU A 384 19.96 8.06 22.26
C GLU A 384 20.09 6.54 22.37
N TRP A 385 19.45 5.76 21.48
CA TRP A 385 19.59 4.30 21.48
C TRP A 385 20.95 3.83 20.95
N HIS A 386 21.69 4.71 20.28
CA HIS A 386 23.07 4.41 19.87
C HIS A 386 24.03 4.32 21.05
N GLU A 387 23.68 4.94 22.18
CA GLU A 387 24.46 4.97 23.42
C GLU A 387 24.13 3.83 24.40
N TYR A 388 23.17 2.95 24.03
CA TYR A 388 22.83 1.80 24.89
C TYR A 388 24.05 0.89 25.09
N SER A 389 24.46 0.75 26.33
CA SER A 389 25.50 -0.19 26.75
C SER A 389 25.07 -1.66 26.60
N ASN A 390 23.76 -1.92 26.62
CA ASN A 390 23.17 -3.25 26.41
C ASN A 390 22.52 -3.35 25.03
N VAL A 391 23.19 -4.03 24.12
CA VAL A 391 22.76 -4.27 22.74
C VAL A 391 21.42 -5.02 22.67
N LYS A 392 21.16 -5.93 23.62
CA LYS A 392 19.88 -6.68 23.68
C LYS A 392 18.69 -5.76 23.93
N ASP A 393 18.83 -4.78 24.83
CA ASP A 393 17.75 -3.83 25.14
C ASP A 393 17.42 -2.95 23.94
N LYS A 394 18.44 -2.55 23.17
CA LYS A 394 18.25 -1.83 21.93
C LYS A 394 17.38 -2.62 20.95
N TYR A 395 17.76 -3.86 20.64
CA TYR A 395 17.01 -4.66 19.67
C TYR A 395 15.63 -5.08 20.19
N ALA A 396 15.47 -5.26 21.52
CA ALA A 396 14.16 -5.48 22.11
C ALA A 396 13.21 -4.29 21.93
N LYS A 397 13.71 -3.05 22.06
CA LYS A 397 12.93 -1.84 21.75
C LYS A 397 12.63 -1.69 20.26
N MET A 398 13.59 -1.99 19.38
CA MET A 398 13.40 -1.96 17.93
C MET A 398 12.34 -2.97 17.46
N ALA A 399 12.14 -4.07 18.19
CA ALA A 399 11.15 -5.08 17.86
C ALA A 399 9.71 -4.70 18.27
N ARG A 400 9.49 -3.57 18.99
CA ARG A 400 8.15 -3.06 19.28
C ARG A 400 7.51 -2.46 18.02
N GLN A 401 6.17 -2.39 18.01
CA GLN A 401 5.42 -1.78 16.89
C GLN A 401 5.49 -0.25 16.88
N GLY A 402 5.91 0.35 18.01
CA GLY A 402 6.25 1.77 18.11
C GLY A 402 5.06 2.71 18.16
N HIS A 403 5.03 3.70 17.26
CA HIS A 403 4.08 4.81 17.27
C HIS A 403 3.35 4.91 15.92
N GLY A 404 2.24 5.65 15.89
CA GLY A 404 1.48 5.89 14.67
C GLY A 404 2.27 6.63 13.60
N PHE A 405 1.97 6.32 12.32
CA PHE A 405 2.51 7.01 11.16
C PHE A 405 2.12 8.50 11.15
N VAL A 406 2.94 9.31 10.51
CA VAL A 406 2.66 10.76 10.33
C VAL A 406 1.31 11.05 9.67
N THR A 407 0.76 10.12 8.91
CA THR A 407 -0.53 10.23 8.23
C THR A 407 -1.70 9.56 8.98
N SER A 408 -1.44 8.95 10.15
CA SER A 408 -2.46 8.45 11.07
C SER A 408 -2.71 9.42 12.21
N GLN A 409 -3.78 9.18 12.98
CA GLN A 409 -3.95 9.77 14.30
C GLN A 409 -3.14 8.99 15.34
N ALA A 410 -3.10 9.49 16.58
CA ALA A 410 -2.43 8.79 17.67
C ALA A 410 -3.04 7.40 17.87
N VAL A 411 -2.17 6.39 17.92
CA VAL A 411 -2.55 5.01 18.23
C VAL A 411 -2.87 4.90 19.71
N ARG A 412 -3.91 4.14 20.04
CA ARG A 412 -4.35 3.93 21.42
C ARG A 412 -4.39 2.44 21.74
N VAL A 413 -4.24 2.12 23.03
CA VAL A 413 -4.51 0.78 23.57
C VAL A 413 -5.64 0.95 24.58
N ILE A 414 -6.75 0.27 24.35
CA ILE A 414 -7.98 0.44 25.14
C ILE A 414 -8.28 -0.82 25.93
N LYS A 415 -8.96 -0.64 27.07
CA LYS A 415 -9.42 -1.76 27.91
C LYS A 415 -10.44 -2.61 27.16
N THR A 416 -10.34 -3.92 27.33
CA THR A 416 -11.27 -4.89 26.70
C THR A 416 -12.48 -5.19 27.59
N GLU A 417 -12.39 -4.94 28.89
CA GLU A 417 -13.44 -5.21 29.89
C GLU A 417 -14.25 -3.94 30.23
N VAL A 418 -14.80 -3.30 29.18
CA VAL A 418 -15.66 -2.12 29.33
C VAL A 418 -17.00 -2.36 28.60
N PRO A 419 -18.07 -1.63 28.94
CA PRO A 419 -19.34 -1.72 28.21
C PRO A 419 -19.15 -1.50 26.70
N GLU A 420 -19.96 -2.18 25.90
CA GLU A 420 -19.90 -2.09 24.43
C GLU A 420 -19.99 -0.63 23.96
N GLY A 421 -19.07 -0.24 23.08
CA GLY A 421 -18.96 1.11 22.55
C GLY A 421 -18.32 2.13 23.49
N HIS A 422 -17.94 1.73 24.71
CA HIS A 422 -17.19 2.58 25.62
C HIS A 422 -15.68 2.46 25.38
N ILE A 423 -14.97 3.57 25.35
CA ILE A 423 -13.55 3.62 25.06
C ILE A 423 -12.79 4.19 26.25
N GLU A 424 -11.98 3.35 26.89
CA GLU A 424 -11.11 3.72 28.02
C GLU A 424 -9.69 3.24 27.76
N ASP A 425 -8.70 4.12 27.88
CA ASP A 425 -7.28 3.78 27.68
C ASP A 425 -6.75 2.94 28.83
N VAL A 426 -5.84 2.01 28.52
CA VAL A 426 -5.01 1.33 29.52
C VAL A 426 -3.92 2.26 30.06
N ALA A 427 -3.33 1.92 31.21
CA ALA A 427 -2.18 2.63 31.73
C ALA A 427 -0.96 2.50 30.80
N LYS A 428 -0.17 3.58 30.68
CA LYS A 428 1.11 3.55 29.92
C LYS A 428 2.24 3.01 30.81
N ASP A 429 2.09 1.76 31.28
CA ASP A 429 3.03 1.11 32.21
C ASP A 429 3.77 -0.09 31.59
N GLY A 430 3.43 -0.44 30.33
CA GLY A 430 3.96 -1.60 29.63
C GLY A 430 3.50 -2.95 30.19
N LYS A 431 2.40 -2.97 30.96
CA LYS A 431 1.89 -4.16 31.66
C LYS A 431 0.40 -4.37 31.48
N GLU A 432 -0.42 -3.32 31.63
CA GLU A 432 -1.86 -3.42 31.44
C GLU A 432 -2.15 -3.77 29.98
N ILE A 433 -2.85 -4.90 29.77
CA ILE A 433 -3.16 -5.43 28.44
C ILE A 433 -4.48 -4.83 27.98
N GLY A 434 -4.52 -4.39 26.74
CA GLY A 434 -5.73 -3.93 26.05
C GLY A 434 -5.68 -4.23 24.57
N GLU A 435 -6.70 -3.78 23.83
CA GLU A 435 -6.77 -3.87 22.38
C GLU A 435 -6.15 -2.62 21.73
N ILE A 436 -5.26 -2.81 20.75
CA ILE A 436 -4.77 -1.68 19.94
C ILE A 436 -5.84 -1.22 18.95
N VAL A 437 -6.12 0.08 18.93
CA VAL A 437 -7.14 0.69 18.05
C VAL A 437 -6.58 1.90 17.30
N PHE A 438 -7.22 2.22 16.18
CA PHE A 438 -6.78 3.26 15.26
C PHE A 438 -7.88 4.24 14.93
N THR A 439 -7.47 5.44 14.52
CA THR A 439 -8.32 6.46 13.91
C THR A 439 -7.56 7.17 12.80
N GLY A 440 -8.27 7.79 11.88
CA GLY A 440 -7.65 8.62 10.84
C GLY A 440 -7.97 8.19 9.41
N ASN A 441 -7.41 8.94 8.47
CA ASN A 441 -7.72 8.80 7.04
C ASN A 441 -7.08 7.59 6.35
N ILE A 442 -6.19 6.86 7.06
CA ILE A 442 -5.61 5.59 6.60
C ILE A 442 -6.22 4.40 7.34
N CYS A 443 -7.46 4.55 7.82
CA CYS A 443 -8.36 3.47 8.21
C CYS A 443 -9.34 3.22 7.06
N ALA A 444 -9.64 1.96 6.75
CA ALA A 444 -10.50 1.57 5.64
C ALA A 444 -11.90 2.18 5.76
N ARG A 445 -12.61 2.34 4.65
CA ARG A 445 -14.00 2.79 4.68
C ARG A 445 -14.93 1.78 5.37
N GLY A 446 -14.63 0.49 5.21
CA GLY A 446 -15.39 -0.62 5.78
C GLY A 446 -15.20 -1.90 4.99
N TYR A 447 -16.12 -2.84 5.20
CA TYR A 447 -16.18 -4.09 4.44
C TYR A 447 -17.24 -4.03 3.35
N TYR A 448 -16.85 -4.31 2.12
CA TYR A 448 -17.73 -4.34 0.96
C TYR A 448 -18.87 -5.35 1.15
N LYS A 449 -20.12 -4.90 0.96
CA LYS A 449 -21.35 -5.69 1.15
C LYS A 449 -21.52 -6.30 2.57
N ASP A 450 -20.84 -5.78 3.61
CA ASP A 450 -20.95 -6.27 4.99
C ASP A 450 -21.03 -5.12 6.00
N GLU A 451 -22.21 -4.50 6.07
CA GLU A 451 -22.47 -3.36 6.99
C GLU A 451 -22.35 -3.77 8.46
N ALA A 452 -22.79 -4.98 8.81
CA ALA A 452 -22.74 -5.48 10.18
C ALA A 452 -21.30 -5.61 10.68
N ALA A 453 -20.40 -6.19 9.86
CA ALA A 453 -18.97 -6.25 10.18
C ALA A 453 -18.32 -4.87 10.20
N THR A 454 -18.75 -3.95 9.31
CA THR A 454 -18.26 -2.56 9.30
C THR A 454 -18.63 -1.83 10.59
N ARG A 455 -19.86 -1.95 11.06
CA ARG A 455 -20.28 -1.35 12.35
C ARG A 455 -19.47 -1.90 13.53
N LYS A 456 -19.20 -3.21 13.52
CA LYS A 456 -18.37 -3.83 14.55
C LYS A 456 -16.91 -3.35 14.49
N LEU A 457 -16.37 -3.15 13.27
CA LEU A 457 -15.00 -2.64 13.05
C LEU A 457 -14.81 -1.25 13.69
N TYR A 458 -15.85 -0.40 13.68
CA TYR A 458 -15.81 0.99 14.12
C TYR A 458 -16.62 1.27 15.40
N LEU A 459 -16.78 0.26 16.25
CA LEU A 459 -17.50 0.45 17.51
C LEU A 459 -16.80 1.49 18.39
N GLY A 460 -17.54 2.48 18.90
CA GLY A 460 -16.99 3.58 19.70
C GLY A 460 -16.11 4.57 18.90
N ASP A 461 -16.36 4.69 17.59
CA ASP A 461 -15.68 5.62 16.67
C ASP A 461 -14.14 5.40 16.54
N VAL A 462 -13.67 4.19 16.83
CA VAL A 462 -12.29 3.76 16.61
C VAL A 462 -12.27 2.46 15.79
N GLN A 463 -11.23 2.26 14.99
CA GLN A 463 -11.06 1.00 14.27
C GLN A 463 -10.45 -0.05 15.20
N HIS A 464 -11.18 -1.11 15.46
CA HIS A 464 -10.74 -2.25 16.24
C HIS A 464 -9.81 -3.16 15.43
N SER A 465 -8.65 -3.50 15.99
CA SER A 465 -7.68 -4.40 15.34
C SER A 465 -7.95 -5.89 15.62
N GLY A 466 -8.50 -6.20 16.78
CA GLY A 466 -8.57 -7.55 17.34
C GLY A 466 -7.21 -8.05 17.88
N ASP A 467 -6.20 -7.19 17.98
CA ASP A 467 -4.86 -7.54 18.47
C ASP A 467 -4.64 -6.94 19.87
N LEU A 468 -4.10 -7.74 20.79
CA LEU A 468 -3.81 -7.32 22.16
C LEU A 468 -2.40 -6.74 22.27
N ALA A 469 -2.29 -5.66 23.02
CA ALA A 469 -1.07 -4.90 23.17
C ALA A 469 -0.90 -4.36 24.60
N VAL A 470 0.31 -3.93 24.91
CA VAL A 470 0.62 -3.07 26.06
C VAL A 470 1.11 -1.72 25.57
N TRP A 471 0.90 -0.68 26.38
CA TRP A 471 1.35 0.67 26.09
C TRP A 471 2.50 1.04 27.03
N HIS A 472 3.66 1.30 26.47
CA HIS A 472 4.86 1.64 27.23
C HIS A 472 4.87 3.10 27.71
N PRO A 473 5.63 3.42 28.79
CA PRO A 473 5.75 4.80 29.28
C PRO A 473 6.30 5.80 28.25
N ASP A 474 7.12 5.33 27.29
CA ASP A 474 7.66 6.14 26.18
C ASP A 474 6.65 6.36 25.05
N GLY A 475 5.42 5.87 25.21
CA GLY A 475 4.33 5.98 24.22
C GLY A 475 4.35 4.92 23.13
N ALA A 476 5.38 4.07 23.08
CA ALA A 476 5.43 2.96 22.12
C ALA A 476 4.42 1.87 22.48
N VAL A 477 3.78 1.30 21.46
CA VAL A 477 2.92 0.12 21.63
C VAL A 477 3.70 -1.16 21.33
N GLN A 478 3.35 -2.24 22.02
CA GLN A 478 3.88 -3.57 21.77
C GLN A 478 2.75 -4.58 21.73
N ILE A 479 2.58 -5.22 20.56
CA ILE A 479 1.60 -6.29 20.38
C ILE A 479 2.09 -7.55 21.07
N LEU A 480 1.16 -8.22 21.72
CA LEU A 480 1.40 -9.48 22.42
C LEU A 480 0.90 -10.65 21.59
N ASP A 481 -0.39 -10.62 21.19
CA ASP A 481 -1.04 -11.68 20.43
C ASP A 481 -2.42 -11.22 19.89
N ARG A 482 -3.08 -12.05 19.11
CA ARG A 482 -4.47 -11.85 18.73
C ARG A 482 -5.40 -12.24 19.86
N ALA A 483 -6.44 -11.41 20.10
CA ALA A 483 -7.42 -11.65 21.16
C ALA A 483 -8.11 -13.03 21.04
N LYS A 484 -8.33 -13.52 19.81
CA LYS A 484 -8.97 -14.82 19.52
C LYS A 484 -8.03 -16.02 19.65
N ASP A 485 -6.71 -15.81 19.68
CA ASP A 485 -5.70 -16.87 19.67
C ASP A 485 -5.12 -17.12 21.09
N ILE A 486 -5.60 -16.38 22.11
CA ILE A 486 -5.22 -16.58 23.49
C ILE A 486 -5.94 -17.77 24.08
N ILE A 487 -5.17 -18.76 24.54
CA ILE A 487 -5.68 -19.86 25.35
C ILE A 487 -5.61 -19.46 26.83
N ILE A 488 -6.76 -19.29 27.47
CA ILE A 488 -6.86 -19.04 28.89
C ILE A 488 -6.77 -20.39 29.61
N SER A 489 -5.65 -20.67 30.27
CA SER A 489 -5.45 -21.83 31.14
C SER A 489 -5.34 -21.38 32.59
N GLY A 490 -6.46 -21.40 33.30
CA GLY A 490 -6.52 -20.98 34.70
C GLY A 490 -6.30 -19.46 34.91
N LYS A 491 -5.60 -19.08 35.98
CA LYS A 491 -5.25 -17.66 36.28
C LYS A 491 -4.02 -17.14 35.49
N LEU A 492 -3.42 -17.94 34.63
CA LEU A 492 -2.29 -17.57 33.77
C LEU A 492 -2.74 -17.47 32.31
N ASN A 493 -2.60 -16.29 31.74
CA ASN A 493 -2.71 -16.11 30.30
C ASN A 493 -1.47 -16.76 29.65
N LEU A 494 -1.63 -17.95 29.07
CA LEU A 494 -0.59 -18.61 28.29
C LEU A 494 -0.76 -18.18 26.84
N THR A 495 0.13 -17.33 26.36
CA THR A 495 0.29 -17.01 24.93
C THR A 495 0.88 -18.25 24.25
N VAL A 496 0.10 -18.92 23.42
CA VAL A 496 0.62 -20.04 22.61
C VAL A 496 1.21 -19.45 21.36
N PHE A 497 2.53 -19.38 21.30
CA PHE A 497 3.26 -19.27 20.04
C PHE A 497 3.04 -20.57 19.26
N LEU A 498 1.97 -20.66 18.51
CA LEU A 498 1.85 -21.68 17.48
C LEU A 498 2.84 -21.34 16.38
N ASP A 499 3.89 -22.11 16.34
CA ASP A 499 4.88 -22.12 15.26
C ASP A 499 4.17 -22.36 13.91
N GLN A 500 3.90 -21.29 13.18
CA GLN A 500 3.36 -21.37 11.81
C GLN A 500 4.47 -21.76 10.83
N GLN A 501 5.25 -22.79 11.17
CA GLN A 501 6.24 -23.40 10.27
C GLN A 501 5.70 -24.56 9.44
N ALA A 502 4.42 -24.61 9.16
CA ALA A 502 3.88 -25.63 8.23
C ALA A 502 2.96 -24.96 7.22
N ASN A 503 3.53 -24.36 6.21
CA ASN A 503 3.03 -24.18 4.84
C ASN A 503 3.70 -22.97 4.16
N VAL A 504 4.96 -23.16 3.79
CA VAL A 504 5.65 -22.34 2.77
C VAL A 504 5.77 -23.16 1.50
#